data_45815f31b7f72ae34cc7133c03de1d98
#
_entry.id   45815f31b7f72ae34cc7133c03de1d98
#
_cell.length_a   1.000
_cell.length_b   1.000
_cell.length_c   1.000
_cell.angle_alpha   90.00
_cell.angle_beta   90.00
_cell.angle_gamma   90.00
#
_symmetry.space_group_name_H-M   'P 1'
#
loop_
_entity.id
_entity.type
_entity.pdbx_description
1 polymer ?
#
loop_
_entity_poly.entity_id
_entity_poly.type
_entity_poly.pdbx_seq_one_letter_code
_entity_poly.pdbx_strand_id
1 'polypeptide(L)'
;SEMCIRDSHSFFSQMQLNHYYIRNDGRVTVNLGLGYRKIFDDSYILGVNLFLDADDEDNTRSSLGLEIKSNAFEAYANYYSSISSSNKVGVNVERVLDGYDFHALGQVPFLPWAKIHYTYFDWDAEKLSTDTDGSDLSLEMLITQNILVEVGYSDNNFRSADGFASVRFIFPGKEGVSAFDEFISENAFASGTVNHLLLSKVERDNKIKIETTSQGVV
;
A
#
# COMPACT_ATOMS: atom_id res chain seq x y z
N SER A 1 -15.15 -38.36 10.00
CA SER A 1 -15.54 -37.57 8.82
C SER A 1 -15.25 -36.09 9.12
N GLU A 2 -14.03 -35.65 8.89
CA GLU A 2 -13.67 -34.24 8.96
C GLU A 2 -14.21 -33.56 7.71
N MET A 3 -15.31 -32.86 7.84
CA MET A 3 -15.83 -32.00 6.81
C MET A 3 -14.99 -30.72 6.86
N CYS A 4 -13.83 -30.73 6.18
CA CYS A 4 -13.08 -29.54 5.88
C CYS A 4 -13.92 -28.68 4.91
N ILE A 5 -14.71 -27.76 5.45
CA ILE A 5 -15.24 -26.66 4.66
C ILE A 5 -14.04 -25.76 4.39
N ARG A 6 -13.37 -25.97 3.27
CA ARG A 6 -12.40 -25.04 2.73
C ARG A 6 -13.16 -23.89 2.13
N ASP A 7 -13.34 -22.83 2.89
CA ASP A 7 -13.78 -21.58 2.34
C ASP A 7 -12.68 -21.02 1.45
N SER A 8 -12.79 -21.33 0.15
CA SER A 8 -11.85 -20.86 -0.87
C SER A 8 -11.99 -19.37 -1.19
N HIS A 9 -12.85 -18.66 -0.46
CA HIS A 9 -13.13 -17.25 -0.66
C HIS A 9 -13.40 -16.56 0.67
N SER A 10 -13.12 -15.26 0.73
CA SER A 10 -13.34 -14.41 1.91
C SER A 10 -13.78 -13.02 1.52
N PHE A 11 -14.75 -12.46 2.24
CA PHE A 11 -14.99 -11.02 2.27
C PHE A 11 -14.22 -10.43 3.44
N PHE A 12 -13.64 -9.27 3.25
CA PHE A 12 -12.94 -8.55 4.30
C PHE A 12 -13.30 -7.08 4.31
N SER A 13 -13.12 -6.45 5.46
CA SER A 13 -13.13 -5.00 5.61
C SER A 13 -11.80 -4.54 6.19
N GLN A 14 -11.35 -3.36 5.79
CA GLN A 14 -10.14 -2.74 6.30
C GLN A 14 -10.44 -1.30 6.67
N MET A 15 -9.99 -0.90 7.86
CA MET A 15 -10.01 0.49 8.31
C MET A 15 -8.59 0.91 8.64
N GLN A 16 -8.21 2.12 8.24
CA GLN A 16 -6.90 2.67 8.53
C GLN A 16 -7.02 4.15 8.87
N LEU A 17 -6.25 4.57 9.86
CA LEU A 17 -6.10 5.96 10.26
C LEU A 17 -4.64 6.34 10.06
N ASN A 18 -4.39 7.41 9.33
CA ASN A 18 -3.05 7.92 9.07
C ASN A 18 -2.96 9.37 9.54
N HIS A 19 -1.84 9.72 10.16
CA HIS A 19 -1.46 11.09 10.45
C HIS A 19 -0.12 11.39 9.80
N TYR A 20 -0.05 12.47 9.03
CA TYR A 20 1.15 12.89 8.32
C TYR A 20 1.18 14.42 8.15
N TYR A 21 2.26 14.95 7.65
CA TYR A 21 2.42 16.39 7.44
C TYR A 21 2.52 16.73 5.96
N ILE A 22 1.78 17.74 5.53
CA ILE A 22 1.92 18.39 4.23
C ILE A 22 2.35 19.84 4.48
N ARG A 23 3.55 20.24 4.03
CA ARG A 23 4.07 21.60 4.17
C ARG A 23 3.98 22.16 5.60
N ASN A 24 4.27 21.35 6.62
CA ASN A 24 4.16 21.65 8.05
C ASN A 24 2.73 21.73 8.61
N ASP A 25 1.72 21.40 7.82
CA ASP A 25 0.35 21.25 8.28
C ASP A 25 0.03 19.78 8.55
N GLY A 26 -0.48 19.47 9.74
CA GLY A 26 -0.83 18.10 10.15
C GLY A 26 -2.10 17.68 9.45
N ARG A 27 -2.10 16.48 8.84
CA ARG A 27 -3.24 15.93 8.11
C ARG A 27 -3.61 14.56 8.68
N VAL A 28 -4.89 14.34 8.92
CA VAL A 28 -5.44 13.06 9.34
C VAL A 28 -6.29 12.49 8.20
N THR A 29 -6.02 11.26 7.79
CA THR A 29 -6.80 10.57 6.75
C THR A 29 -7.38 9.29 7.31
N VAL A 30 -8.68 9.07 7.07
CA VAL A 30 -9.41 7.83 7.33
C VAL A 30 -9.61 7.09 6.02
N ASN A 31 -9.25 5.82 5.98
CA ASN A 31 -9.45 4.95 4.84
C ASN A 31 -10.39 3.80 5.26
N LEU A 32 -11.46 3.59 4.52
CA LEU A 32 -12.42 2.50 4.73
C LEU A 32 -12.49 1.66 3.47
N GLY A 33 -12.26 0.36 3.60
CA GLY A 33 -12.22 -0.56 2.49
C GLY A 33 -13.04 -1.81 2.70
N LEU A 34 -13.55 -2.33 1.59
CA LEU A 34 -14.18 -3.64 1.47
C LEU A 34 -13.54 -4.40 0.34
N GLY A 35 -13.38 -5.71 0.49
CA GLY A 35 -12.82 -6.52 -0.57
C GLY A 35 -13.28 -7.96 -0.53
N TYR A 36 -12.99 -8.63 -1.64
CA TYR A 36 -13.26 -10.04 -1.84
C TYR A 36 -11.99 -10.72 -2.34
N ARG A 37 -11.68 -11.88 -1.76
CA ARG A 37 -10.52 -12.71 -2.12
C ARG A 37 -10.95 -14.13 -2.37
N LYS A 38 -10.34 -14.76 -3.36
CA LYS A 38 -10.53 -16.17 -3.67
C LYS A 38 -9.19 -16.88 -3.79
N ILE A 39 -9.08 -18.04 -3.12
CA ILE A 39 -7.94 -18.92 -3.20
C ILE A 39 -8.10 -19.83 -4.42
N PHE A 40 -7.02 -20.03 -5.14
CA PHE A 40 -6.89 -20.96 -6.25
C PHE A 40 -5.74 -21.94 -5.98
N ASP A 41 -6.04 -23.22 -6.14
CA ASP A 41 -5.09 -24.34 -5.98
C ASP A 41 -4.27 -24.28 -4.67
N ASP A 42 -4.85 -23.71 -3.59
CA ASP A 42 -4.19 -23.48 -2.31
C ASP A 42 -2.87 -22.66 -2.38
N SER A 43 -2.51 -22.17 -3.56
CA SER A 43 -1.19 -21.61 -3.85
C SER A 43 -1.18 -20.12 -4.10
N TYR A 44 -2.30 -19.55 -4.54
CA TYR A 44 -2.42 -18.12 -4.76
C TYR A 44 -3.84 -17.59 -4.53
N ILE A 45 -3.92 -16.32 -4.24
CA ILE A 45 -5.15 -15.55 -4.02
C ILE A 45 -5.28 -14.52 -5.14
N LEU A 46 -6.49 -14.43 -5.69
CA LEU A 46 -6.91 -13.25 -6.46
C LEU A 46 -7.90 -12.46 -5.63
N GLY A 47 -7.79 -11.13 -5.65
CA GLY A 47 -8.67 -10.26 -4.91
C GLY A 47 -9.02 -8.99 -5.66
N VAL A 48 -10.18 -8.44 -5.27
CA VAL A 48 -10.64 -7.12 -5.68
C VAL A 48 -11.03 -6.33 -4.44
N ASN A 49 -10.82 -5.03 -4.45
CA ASN A 49 -11.16 -4.18 -3.32
C ASN A 49 -11.62 -2.80 -3.76
N LEU A 50 -12.38 -2.15 -2.90
CA LEU A 50 -12.86 -0.78 -3.02
C LEU A 50 -12.54 -0.05 -1.73
N PHE A 51 -12.04 1.19 -1.83
CA PHE A 51 -11.82 2.05 -0.68
C PHE A 51 -12.44 3.42 -0.88
N LEU A 52 -12.82 4.01 0.24
CA LEU A 52 -13.16 5.42 0.38
C LEU A 52 -12.18 6.03 1.37
N ASP A 53 -11.55 7.12 0.96
CA ASP A 53 -10.60 7.88 1.75
C ASP A 53 -11.17 9.28 2.01
N ALA A 54 -11.02 9.78 3.21
CA ALA A 54 -11.39 11.15 3.59
C ALA A 54 -10.32 11.73 4.52
N ASP A 55 -9.98 13.00 4.34
CA ASP A 55 -9.12 13.72 5.26
C ASP A 55 -9.86 14.81 6.05
N ASP A 56 -9.18 15.42 7.01
CA ASP A 56 -9.70 16.47 7.90
C ASP A 56 -9.89 17.84 7.23
N GLU A 57 -9.54 17.98 5.94
CA GLU A 57 -9.78 19.17 5.11
C GLU A 57 -10.83 18.92 4.02
N ASP A 58 -11.72 17.95 4.25
CA ASP A 58 -12.83 17.58 3.36
C ASP A 58 -12.40 17.03 1.99
N ASN A 59 -11.13 16.65 1.82
CA ASN A 59 -10.68 15.95 0.62
C ASN A 59 -11.15 14.49 0.66
N THR A 60 -11.79 14.04 -0.40
CA THR A 60 -12.32 12.69 -0.50
C THR A 60 -12.00 12.04 -1.84
N ARG A 61 -11.63 10.75 -1.82
CA ARG A 61 -11.42 9.95 -3.03
C ARG A 61 -11.93 8.52 -2.85
N SER A 62 -12.20 7.86 -3.95
CA SER A 62 -12.43 6.42 -4.03
C SER A 62 -11.26 5.72 -4.70
N SER A 63 -11.10 4.43 -4.46
CA SER A 63 -10.20 3.61 -5.26
C SER A 63 -10.74 2.21 -5.51
N LEU A 64 -10.37 1.66 -6.66
CA LEU A 64 -10.60 0.28 -7.06
C LEU A 64 -9.25 -0.42 -7.15
N GLY A 65 -9.09 -1.55 -6.46
CA GLY A 65 -7.86 -2.32 -6.45
C GLY A 65 -8.05 -3.76 -6.92
N LEU A 66 -7.01 -4.27 -7.57
CA LEU A 66 -6.83 -5.67 -7.93
C LEU A 66 -5.59 -6.19 -7.22
N GLU A 67 -5.60 -7.44 -6.81
CA GLU A 67 -4.45 -8.07 -6.15
C GLU A 67 -4.28 -9.53 -6.53
N ILE A 68 -3.03 -9.95 -6.62
CA ILE A 68 -2.62 -11.35 -6.64
C ILE A 68 -1.58 -11.57 -5.55
N LYS A 69 -1.72 -12.65 -4.79
CA LYS A 69 -0.82 -13.01 -3.69
C LYS A 69 -0.46 -14.46 -3.72
N SER A 70 0.79 -14.76 -3.41
CA SER A 70 1.30 -16.08 -3.07
C SER A 70 2.26 -15.95 -1.88
N ASN A 71 2.81 -17.05 -1.40
CA ASN A 71 3.79 -17.00 -0.31
C ASN A 71 5.08 -16.25 -0.69
N ALA A 72 5.47 -16.34 -1.97
CA ALA A 72 6.72 -15.75 -2.44
C ALA A 72 6.56 -14.43 -3.21
N PHE A 73 5.37 -14.14 -3.71
CA PHE A 73 5.13 -13.00 -4.58
C PHE A 73 3.74 -12.41 -4.36
N GLU A 74 3.67 -11.07 -4.40
CA GLU A 74 2.42 -10.31 -4.34
C GLU A 74 2.47 -9.18 -5.38
N ALA A 75 1.33 -8.89 -6.02
CA ALA A 75 1.20 -7.72 -6.88
C ALA A 75 -0.17 -7.08 -6.69
N TYR A 76 -0.20 -5.75 -6.83
CA TYR A 76 -1.39 -4.92 -6.65
C TYR A 76 -1.42 -3.84 -7.71
N ALA A 77 -2.62 -3.54 -8.19
CA ALA A 77 -2.86 -2.41 -9.06
C ALA A 77 -4.08 -1.65 -8.52
N ASN A 78 -3.92 -0.36 -8.26
CA ASN A 78 -4.97 0.48 -7.71
C ASN A 78 -5.20 1.67 -8.64
N TYR A 79 -6.47 1.99 -8.88
CA TYR A 79 -6.90 3.20 -9.54
C TYR A 79 -7.64 4.08 -8.55
N TYR A 80 -7.34 5.37 -8.55
CA TYR A 80 -7.89 6.36 -7.63
C TYR A 80 -8.66 7.40 -8.40
N SER A 81 -9.83 7.78 -7.88
CA SER A 81 -10.64 8.84 -8.44
C SER A 81 -11.11 9.80 -7.36
N SER A 82 -10.91 11.09 -7.60
CA SER A 82 -11.37 12.17 -6.74
C SER A 82 -12.90 12.19 -6.65
N ILE A 83 -13.42 12.42 -5.44
CA ILE A 83 -14.85 12.64 -5.19
C ILE A 83 -15.08 14.13 -4.90
N SER A 84 -14.20 14.74 -4.09
CA SER A 84 -14.24 16.18 -3.84
C SER A 84 -13.67 16.96 -5.02
N SER A 85 -14.32 18.06 -5.41
CA SER A 85 -13.88 18.85 -6.55
C SER A 85 -12.71 19.79 -6.22
N SER A 86 -12.83 20.60 -5.18
CA SER A 86 -11.78 21.48 -4.68
C SER A 86 -12.16 22.06 -3.33
N ASN A 87 -11.21 22.10 -2.40
CA ASN A 87 -11.42 22.58 -1.05
C ASN A 87 -10.53 23.78 -0.77
N LYS A 88 -11.06 24.77 -0.04
CA LYS A 88 -10.30 25.93 0.40
C LYS A 88 -9.66 25.63 1.75
N VAL A 89 -8.32 25.64 1.78
CA VAL A 89 -7.53 25.41 2.98
C VAL A 89 -6.67 26.65 3.22
N GLY A 90 -7.13 27.52 4.12
CA GLY A 90 -6.52 28.83 4.36
C GLY A 90 -6.53 29.71 3.10
N VAL A 91 -5.35 30.09 2.61
CA VAL A 91 -5.16 30.89 1.39
C VAL A 91 -4.98 30.04 0.12
N ASN A 92 -5.03 28.74 0.26
CA ASN A 92 -4.81 27.78 -0.82
C ASN A 92 -6.12 27.12 -1.24
N VAL A 93 -6.09 26.54 -2.45
CA VAL A 93 -7.11 25.63 -2.95
C VAL A 93 -6.44 24.30 -3.20
N GLU A 94 -6.98 23.26 -2.57
CA GLU A 94 -6.56 21.87 -2.74
C GLU A 94 -7.49 21.13 -3.69
N ARG A 95 -6.94 20.28 -4.54
CA ARG A 95 -7.66 19.35 -5.40
C ARG A 95 -7.07 17.97 -5.25
N VAL A 96 -7.93 17.01 -5.07
CA VAL A 96 -7.54 15.59 -5.03
C VAL A 96 -7.18 15.15 -6.42
N LEU A 97 -6.03 14.49 -6.58
CA LEU A 97 -5.57 13.96 -7.85
C LEU A 97 -6.17 12.58 -8.13
N ASP A 98 -6.59 12.38 -9.35
CA ASP A 98 -6.82 11.05 -9.92
C ASP A 98 -5.47 10.40 -10.23
N GLY A 99 -5.42 9.10 -10.39
CA GLY A 99 -4.18 8.42 -10.73
C GLY A 99 -4.22 6.93 -10.46
N TYR A 100 -3.07 6.30 -10.56
CA TYR A 100 -2.93 4.87 -10.29
C TYR A 100 -1.58 4.55 -9.65
N ASP A 101 -1.55 3.43 -8.95
CA ASP A 101 -0.30 2.83 -8.51
C ASP A 101 -0.27 1.33 -8.82
N PHE A 102 0.95 0.83 -8.90
CA PHE A 102 1.25 -0.58 -9.05
C PHE A 102 2.31 -0.97 -8.01
N HIS A 103 2.06 -2.04 -7.26
CA HIS A 103 3.00 -2.58 -6.29
C HIS A 103 3.36 -4.02 -6.68
N ALA A 104 4.62 -4.36 -6.56
CA ALA A 104 5.12 -5.73 -6.70
C ALA A 104 6.05 -6.05 -5.53
N LEU A 105 5.77 -7.13 -4.83
CA LEU A 105 6.59 -7.62 -3.73
C LEU A 105 7.07 -9.03 -4.08
N GLY A 106 8.35 -9.29 -3.88
CA GLY A 106 8.94 -10.61 -4.12
C GLY A 106 9.88 -10.99 -2.99
N GLN A 107 9.78 -12.23 -2.51
CA GLN A 107 10.72 -12.77 -1.54
C GLN A 107 12.12 -12.82 -2.15
N VAL A 108 13.14 -12.41 -1.39
CA VAL A 108 14.54 -12.62 -1.76
C VAL A 108 14.84 -14.13 -1.67
N PRO A 109 15.39 -14.77 -2.73
CA PRO A 109 15.68 -16.19 -2.70
C PRO A 109 16.50 -16.62 -1.48
N PHE A 110 16.09 -17.71 -0.83
CA PHE A 110 16.68 -18.26 0.40
C PHE A 110 16.56 -17.40 1.67
N LEU A 111 15.99 -16.19 1.58
CA LEU A 111 15.78 -15.30 2.71
C LEU A 111 14.27 -15.09 2.95
N PRO A 112 13.59 -15.98 3.71
CA PRO A 112 12.14 -15.94 3.85
C PRO A 112 11.63 -14.68 4.60
N TRP A 113 12.50 -14.01 5.34
CA TRP A 113 12.24 -12.78 6.08
C TRP A 113 12.47 -11.49 5.28
N ALA A 114 13.02 -11.58 4.05
CA ALA A 114 13.36 -10.42 3.22
C ALA A 114 12.52 -10.39 1.95
N LYS A 115 11.95 -9.23 1.64
CA LYS A 115 11.19 -8.99 0.41
C LYS A 115 11.68 -7.73 -0.29
N ILE A 116 11.82 -7.79 -1.61
CA ILE A 116 11.98 -6.61 -2.45
C ILE A 116 10.57 -6.08 -2.73
N HIS A 117 10.39 -4.79 -2.56
CA HIS A 117 9.15 -4.09 -2.86
C HIS A 117 9.44 -3.02 -3.91
N TYR A 118 8.70 -3.06 -5.01
CA TYR A 118 8.71 -2.05 -6.05
C TYR A 118 7.32 -1.43 -6.14
N THR A 119 7.28 -0.09 -6.18
CA THR A 119 6.06 0.69 -6.41
C THR A 119 6.29 1.60 -7.61
N TYR A 120 5.31 1.69 -8.49
CA TYR A 120 5.21 2.73 -9.51
C TYR A 120 3.91 3.48 -9.30
N PHE A 121 3.90 4.78 -9.50
CA PHE A 121 2.70 5.61 -9.39
C PHE A 121 2.69 6.72 -10.44
N ASP A 122 1.47 7.13 -10.79
CA ASP A 122 1.20 8.25 -11.69
C ASP A 122 -0.06 8.98 -11.24
N TRP A 123 0.05 10.29 -11.02
CA TRP A 123 -0.99 11.16 -10.48
C TRP A 123 -1.24 12.30 -11.47
N ASP A 124 -2.46 12.37 -12.00
CA ASP A 124 -2.89 13.32 -13.02
C ASP A 124 -3.02 14.73 -12.40
N ALA A 125 -2.32 15.71 -12.94
CA ALA A 125 -2.43 17.11 -12.54
C ALA A 125 -3.66 17.76 -13.19
N GLU A 126 -4.49 18.46 -12.41
CA GLU A 126 -5.65 19.18 -12.95
C GLU A 126 -5.33 20.60 -13.42
N LYS A 127 -4.47 21.32 -12.68
CA LYS A 127 -4.14 22.73 -12.89
C LYS A 127 -2.67 22.99 -13.07
N LEU A 128 -1.81 22.14 -12.52
CA LEU A 128 -0.38 22.15 -12.82
C LEU A 128 -0.14 21.61 -14.23
N SER A 129 0.99 21.99 -14.82
CA SER A 129 1.31 21.63 -16.20
C SER A 129 1.90 20.23 -16.36
N THR A 130 2.15 19.53 -15.27
CA THR A 130 2.89 18.27 -15.30
C THR A 130 2.33 17.33 -14.22
N ASP A 131 2.01 16.10 -14.63
CA ASP A 131 1.62 15.01 -13.77
C ASP A 131 2.77 14.61 -12.84
N THR A 132 2.45 13.94 -11.75
CA THR A 132 3.46 13.43 -10.81
C THR A 132 3.62 11.94 -10.99
N ASP A 133 4.68 11.53 -11.64
CA ASP A 133 5.05 10.12 -11.78
C ASP A 133 6.33 9.78 -11.03
N GLY A 134 6.43 8.55 -10.57
CA GLY A 134 7.61 8.11 -9.84
C GLY A 134 7.61 6.63 -9.50
N SER A 135 8.70 6.22 -8.85
CA SER A 135 8.85 4.85 -8.38
C SER A 135 9.62 4.76 -7.09
N ASP A 136 9.27 3.77 -6.28
CA ASP A 136 9.97 3.40 -5.06
C ASP A 136 10.51 1.98 -5.20
N LEU A 137 11.74 1.76 -4.75
CA LEU A 137 12.35 0.45 -4.64
C LEU A 137 12.87 0.27 -3.22
N SER A 138 12.40 -0.74 -2.52
CA SER A 138 12.83 -1.00 -1.14
C SER A 138 13.09 -2.48 -0.86
N LEU A 139 13.85 -2.72 0.20
CA LEU A 139 14.06 -4.01 0.84
C LEU A 139 13.38 -3.99 2.20
N GLU A 140 12.32 -4.76 2.33
CA GLU A 140 11.59 -5.00 3.57
C GLU A 140 12.17 -6.24 4.27
N MET A 141 12.45 -6.12 5.56
CA MET A 141 13.10 -7.16 6.37
C MET A 141 12.32 -7.39 7.67
N LEU A 142 11.72 -8.56 7.83
CA LEU A 142 11.08 -8.98 9.07
C LEU A 142 12.16 -9.48 10.05
N ILE A 143 12.66 -8.59 10.88
CA ILE A 143 13.75 -8.92 11.83
C ILE A 143 13.23 -9.85 12.93
N THR A 144 12.11 -9.49 13.54
CA THR A 144 11.31 -10.33 14.43
C THR A 144 9.86 -10.20 14.02
N GLN A 145 8.96 -11.05 14.52
CA GLN A 145 7.54 -10.95 14.21
C GLN A 145 6.92 -9.59 14.58
N ASN A 146 7.57 -8.82 15.45
CA ASN A 146 7.11 -7.50 15.90
C ASN A 146 7.92 -6.32 15.33
N ILE A 147 9.06 -6.59 14.66
CA ILE A 147 9.97 -5.55 14.14
C ILE A 147 10.20 -5.78 12.66
N LEU A 148 9.78 -4.81 11.86
CA LEU A 148 10.01 -4.77 10.44
C LEU A 148 10.86 -3.55 10.10
N VAL A 149 11.94 -3.77 9.36
CA VAL A 149 12.84 -2.72 8.87
C VAL A 149 12.69 -2.62 7.36
N GLU A 150 12.65 -1.41 6.86
CA GLU A 150 12.60 -1.16 5.43
C GLU A 150 13.65 -0.11 5.06
N VAL A 151 14.41 -0.36 3.99
CA VAL A 151 15.37 0.58 3.42
C VAL A 151 15.15 0.65 1.92
N GLY A 152 15.24 1.84 1.34
CA GLY A 152 14.96 1.98 -0.08
C GLY A 152 15.27 3.34 -0.65
N TYR A 153 14.89 3.51 -1.91
CA TYR A 153 14.98 4.73 -2.68
C TYR A 153 13.60 5.09 -3.24
N SER A 154 13.29 6.38 -3.22
CA SER A 154 12.12 6.98 -3.84
C SER A 154 12.58 8.00 -4.86
N ASP A 155 12.06 7.93 -6.07
CA ASP A 155 12.37 8.86 -7.17
C ASP A 155 11.08 9.29 -7.85
N ASN A 156 11.00 10.57 -8.22
CA ASN A 156 9.87 11.10 -8.98
C ASN A 156 10.33 12.27 -9.86
N ASN A 157 9.49 12.65 -10.82
CA ASN A 157 9.79 13.71 -11.78
C ASN A 157 9.97 15.13 -11.18
N PHE A 158 9.65 15.34 -9.89
CA PHE A 158 9.84 16.62 -9.18
C PHE A 158 11.01 16.62 -8.20
N ARG A 159 11.53 15.46 -7.84
CA ARG A 159 12.65 15.30 -6.89
C ARG A 159 13.66 14.29 -7.42
N SER A 160 14.93 14.57 -7.19
CA SER A 160 15.96 13.55 -7.37
C SER A 160 15.75 12.41 -6.39
N ALA A 161 16.25 11.23 -6.74
CA ALA A 161 16.15 10.04 -5.90
C ALA A 161 16.66 10.28 -4.48
N ASP A 162 15.82 10.00 -3.50
CA ASP A 162 16.11 10.11 -2.08
C ASP A 162 16.10 8.73 -1.41
N GLY A 163 17.13 8.46 -0.60
CA GLY A 163 17.17 7.25 0.23
C GLY A 163 16.30 7.40 1.47
N PHE A 164 15.60 6.34 1.85
CA PHE A 164 14.84 6.29 3.09
C PHE A 164 15.12 5.03 3.90
N ALA A 165 14.87 5.11 5.20
CA ALA A 165 14.86 3.97 6.10
C ALA A 165 13.72 4.12 7.10
N SER A 166 13.04 3.03 7.39
CA SER A 166 11.96 2.98 8.36
C SER A 166 12.06 1.77 9.28
N VAL A 167 11.58 1.91 10.51
CA VAL A 167 11.39 0.82 11.46
C VAL A 167 9.93 0.84 11.89
N ARG A 168 9.26 -0.28 11.71
CA ARG A 168 7.85 -0.45 12.10
C ARG A 168 7.75 -1.46 13.24
N PHE A 169 7.04 -1.07 14.29
CA PHE A 169 6.63 -1.98 15.35
C PHE A 169 5.21 -2.47 15.05
N ILE A 170 5.02 -3.78 14.99
CA ILE A 170 3.75 -4.42 14.63
C ILE A 170 3.18 -5.15 15.85
N PHE A 171 1.93 -4.87 16.18
CA PHE A 171 1.26 -5.53 17.29
C PHE A 171 -0.22 -5.83 16.95
N PRO A 172 -0.69 -7.07 17.10
CA PRO A 172 0.10 -8.29 17.33
C PRO A 172 1.10 -8.53 16.21
N GLY A 173 2.10 -9.39 16.40
CA GLY A 173 3.18 -9.64 15.44
C GLY A 173 2.68 -10.07 14.06
N LYS A 174 3.49 -9.79 13.03
CA LYS A 174 3.22 -10.22 11.65
C LYS A 174 3.46 -11.73 11.53
N GLU A 175 2.52 -12.45 10.91
CA GLU A 175 2.74 -13.84 10.56
C GLU A 175 3.82 -13.95 9.47
N GLY A 176 4.67 -14.94 9.57
CA GLY A 176 5.75 -15.19 8.64
C GLY A 176 7.03 -15.62 9.36
N VAL A 177 8.04 -15.99 8.58
CA VAL A 177 9.36 -16.37 9.09
C VAL A 177 10.18 -15.10 9.28
N SER A 178 10.68 -14.86 10.48
CA SER A 178 11.58 -13.75 10.77
C SER A 178 13.05 -14.14 10.63
N ALA A 179 13.95 -13.15 10.57
CA ALA A 179 15.38 -13.37 10.48
C ALA A 179 15.95 -14.14 11.71
N PHE A 180 15.28 -14.05 12.86
CA PHE A 180 15.67 -14.79 14.06
C PHE A 180 15.09 -16.21 14.09
N ASP A 181 14.02 -16.50 13.32
CA ASP A 181 13.46 -17.85 13.22
C ASP A 181 14.28 -18.72 12.26
N GLU A 182 14.56 -18.20 11.06
CA GLU A 182 15.32 -18.88 10.02
C GLU A 182 16.07 -17.84 9.18
N PHE A 183 17.39 -17.77 9.32
CA PHE A 183 18.18 -16.77 8.62
C PHE A 183 18.39 -17.12 7.13
N ILE A 184 18.63 -18.39 6.82
CA ILE A 184 18.78 -18.91 5.45
C ILE A 184 17.94 -20.17 5.32
N SER A 185 17.00 -20.18 4.39
CA SER A 185 16.15 -21.33 4.09
C SER A 185 16.83 -22.30 3.13
N GLU A 186 16.50 -23.59 3.25
CA GLU A 186 16.91 -24.58 2.25
C GLU A 186 16.20 -24.39 0.91
N ASN A 187 14.99 -23.84 0.92
CA ASN A 187 14.21 -23.57 -0.27
C ASN A 187 14.37 -22.12 -0.72
N ALA A 188 14.51 -21.90 -2.03
CA ALA A 188 14.67 -20.56 -2.59
C ALA A 188 13.45 -19.67 -2.29
N PHE A 189 12.24 -20.23 -2.30
CA PHE A 189 11.00 -19.50 -2.07
C PHE A 189 10.09 -20.23 -1.10
N ALA A 190 9.35 -19.47 -0.31
CA ALA A 190 8.31 -19.98 0.56
C ALA A 190 7.21 -20.67 -0.28
N SER A 191 6.76 -21.82 0.19
CA SER A 191 5.70 -22.62 -0.42
C SER A 191 4.67 -23.02 0.63
N GLY A 192 3.55 -23.58 0.19
CA GLY A 192 2.48 -24.06 1.07
C GLY A 192 1.18 -23.30 0.85
N THR A 193 0.23 -23.47 1.77
CA THR A 193 -1.09 -22.86 1.67
C THR A 193 -1.05 -21.35 1.93
N VAL A 194 -1.90 -20.59 1.22
CA VAL A 194 -1.96 -19.12 1.30
C VAL A 194 -3.08 -18.62 2.21
N ASN A 195 -3.70 -19.48 3.01
CA ASN A 195 -4.85 -19.13 3.87
C ASN A 195 -4.56 -17.95 4.82
N HIS A 196 -3.35 -17.87 5.36
CA HIS A 196 -2.91 -16.79 6.25
C HIS A 196 -2.88 -15.42 5.56
N LEU A 197 -2.84 -15.38 4.22
CA LEU A 197 -2.86 -14.13 3.45
C LEU A 197 -4.27 -13.59 3.19
N LEU A 198 -5.33 -14.34 3.51
CA LEU A 198 -6.71 -13.91 3.25
C LEU A 198 -7.09 -12.61 3.97
N LEU A 199 -6.55 -12.37 5.16
CA LEU A 199 -6.80 -11.16 5.95
C LEU A 199 -5.60 -10.19 5.95
N SER A 200 -4.57 -10.46 5.15
CA SER A 200 -3.44 -9.54 5.04
C SER A 200 -3.88 -8.18 4.48
N LYS A 201 -3.13 -7.13 4.83
CA LYS A 201 -3.39 -5.76 4.38
C LYS A 201 -3.34 -5.67 2.86
N VAL A 202 -4.19 -4.82 2.27
CA VAL A 202 -4.10 -4.38 0.87
C VAL A 202 -2.96 -3.36 0.76
N GLU A 203 -2.04 -3.55 -0.18
CA GLU A 203 -1.01 -2.55 -0.48
C GLU A 203 -1.56 -1.52 -1.47
N ARG A 204 -1.54 -0.27 -1.04
CA ARG A 204 -2.06 0.89 -1.78
C ARG A 204 -1.53 2.19 -1.17
N ASP A 205 -1.62 3.29 -1.90
CA ASP A 205 -1.38 4.60 -1.30
C ASP A 205 -2.57 5.01 -0.38
N ASN A 206 -2.25 5.18 0.90
CA ASN A 206 -3.22 5.51 1.94
C ASN A 206 -3.31 7.02 2.24
N LYS A 207 -2.47 7.83 1.58
CA LYS A 207 -2.46 9.28 1.71
C LYS A 207 -3.14 9.88 0.49
N ILE A 208 -4.10 10.78 0.70
CA ILE A 208 -4.75 11.49 -0.40
C ILE A 208 -3.71 12.39 -1.07
N LYS A 209 -3.47 12.17 -2.36
CA LYS A 209 -2.60 13.05 -3.16
C LYS A 209 -3.40 14.28 -3.57
N ILE A 210 -2.80 15.44 -3.35
CA ILE A 210 -3.43 16.72 -3.63
C ILE A 210 -2.51 17.63 -4.44
N GLU A 211 -3.12 18.36 -5.35
CA GLU A 211 -2.54 19.54 -5.97
C GLU A 211 -2.93 20.79 -5.16
N THR A 212 -1.99 21.65 -4.87
CA THR A 212 -2.23 22.89 -4.12
C THR A 212 -1.94 24.09 -5.01
N THR A 213 -2.92 24.97 -5.19
CA THR A 213 -2.76 26.25 -5.89
C THR A 213 -3.05 27.39 -4.93
N SER A 214 -2.20 28.46 -4.91
CA SER A 214 -2.47 29.67 -4.14
C SER A 214 -3.57 30.47 -4.85
N GLN A 215 -4.59 30.94 -4.12
CA GLN A 215 -5.45 32.00 -4.63
C GLN A 215 -4.60 33.27 -4.66
N GLY A 216 -4.24 33.75 -5.85
CA GLY A 216 -3.61 35.06 -5.99
C GLY A 216 -4.49 36.12 -5.30
N VAL A 217 -3.90 36.85 -4.36
CA VAL A 217 -4.54 38.08 -3.83
C VAL A 217 -4.59 39.02 -5.02
N VAL A 218 -5.79 39.31 -5.52
CA VAL A 218 -6.07 40.37 -6.49
C VAL A 218 -6.09 41.68 -5.74
#